data_ec6b797e13b41be1715015dc57b27df7
#
_entry.id   ec6b797e13b41be1715015dc57b27df7
#
_cell.length_a   1.000
_cell.length_b   1.000
_cell.length_c   1.000
_cell.angle_alpha   90.00
_cell.angle_beta   90.00
_cell.angle_gamma   90.00
#
_symmetry.space_group_name_H-M   'P 1'
#
loop_
_entity.id
_entity.type
_entity.pdbx_description
1 polymer ?
#
loop_
_entity_poly.entity_id
_entity_poly.type
_entity_poly.pdbx_seq_one_letter_code
_entity_poly.pdbx_strand_id
1 'polypeptide(L)'
;MVTATLRYLVPTDEKPIYHASEGGGDAHMRIGAEFDDCDMEIADARQLTPAPTLDSYGFEHRHHTTTVSDFYDLANQQTLYEQELRSFALDALDADDLIIFDHTL
;
A
#
# COMPACT_ATOMS: atom_id res chain seq x y z
N MET A 1 4.14 18.52 -9.06
CA MET A 1 2.72 18.23 -8.75
C MET A 1 2.07 17.54 -9.92
N VAL A 2 1.28 16.53 -9.65
CA VAL A 2 0.53 15.77 -10.67
C VAL A 2 -0.93 15.81 -10.28
N THR A 3 -1.84 16.05 -11.23
CA THR A 3 -3.27 15.90 -10.99
C THR A 3 -3.68 14.49 -11.39
N ALA A 4 -4.37 13.78 -10.51
CA ALA A 4 -4.91 12.46 -10.77
C ALA A 4 -6.32 12.34 -10.18
N THR A 5 -7.18 11.61 -10.88
CA THR A 5 -8.53 11.31 -10.39
C THR A 5 -8.45 10.15 -9.40
N LEU A 6 -8.87 10.39 -8.17
CA LEU A 6 -8.93 9.39 -7.11
C LEU A 6 -10.39 9.13 -6.74
N ARG A 7 -10.70 7.88 -6.43
CA ARG A 7 -12.03 7.45 -6.05
C ARG A 7 -12.19 7.40 -4.54
N TYR A 8 -13.17 8.10 -4.04
CA TYR A 8 -13.50 8.18 -2.62
C TYR A 8 -14.88 7.62 -2.33
N LEU A 9 -15.05 7.10 -1.11
CA LEU A 9 -16.39 6.81 -0.60
C LEU A 9 -17.13 8.11 -0.34
N VAL A 10 -18.37 8.18 -0.82
CA VAL A 10 -19.29 9.25 -0.43
C VAL A 10 -19.61 9.11 1.06
N PRO A 11 -19.51 10.17 1.88
CA PRO A 11 -19.88 10.11 3.28
C PRO A 11 -21.32 9.64 3.47
N THR A 12 -21.53 8.68 4.35
CA THR A 12 -22.84 8.13 4.65
C THR A 12 -22.90 7.73 6.13
N ASP A 13 -24.10 7.85 6.72
CA ASP A 13 -24.35 7.36 8.07
C ASP A 13 -24.60 5.84 8.11
N GLU A 14 -24.80 5.23 6.93
CA GLU A 14 -24.97 3.80 6.81
C GLU A 14 -23.61 3.11 6.67
N LYS A 15 -23.42 2.03 7.42
CA LYS A 15 -22.21 1.21 7.32
C LYS A 15 -22.22 0.42 6.01
N PRO A 16 -21.25 0.61 5.10
CA PRO A 16 -21.16 -0.19 3.90
C PRO A 16 -20.91 -1.66 4.24
N ILE A 17 -21.56 -2.54 3.50
CA ILE A 17 -21.39 -3.98 3.64
C ILE A 17 -20.54 -4.48 2.48
N TYR A 18 -19.56 -5.29 2.83
CA TYR A 18 -18.62 -5.90 1.91
C TYR A 18 -18.74 -7.43 1.98
N HIS A 19 -19.00 -8.05 0.84
CA HIS A 19 -19.06 -9.51 0.74
C HIS A 19 -17.75 -10.02 0.12
N ALA A 20 -16.99 -10.79 0.89
CA ALA A 20 -15.81 -11.50 0.40
C ALA A 20 -16.19 -12.91 -0.01
N SER A 21 -15.69 -13.36 -1.18
CA SER A 21 -15.79 -14.75 -1.60
C SER A 21 -14.71 -15.61 -0.92
N GLU A 22 -14.93 -16.91 -0.80
CA GLU A 22 -13.95 -17.87 -0.24
C GLU A 22 -12.66 -17.97 -1.07
N GLY A 23 -12.45 -17.31 -2.09
CA GLY A 23 -11.18 -17.22 -2.84
C GLY A 23 -10.47 -15.88 -2.73
N GLY A 24 -11.05 -14.95 -1.99
CA GLY A 24 -10.43 -13.61 -1.74
C GLY A 24 -10.40 -12.69 -2.95
N GLY A 25 -10.80 -13.15 -4.13
CA GLY A 25 -10.57 -12.43 -5.37
C GLY A 25 -11.65 -11.43 -5.79
N ASP A 26 -12.89 -11.62 -5.41
CA ASP A 26 -14.00 -10.87 -6.01
C ASP A 26 -14.87 -10.14 -5.02
N ALA A 27 -14.32 -9.15 -4.47
CA ALA A 27 -15.04 -8.20 -3.66
C ALA A 27 -15.88 -7.23 -4.50
N HIS A 28 -16.61 -7.71 -5.46
CA HIS A 28 -17.42 -6.86 -6.32
C HIS A 28 -18.76 -6.48 -5.72
N MET A 29 -19.19 -7.16 -4.67
CA MET A 29 -20.47 -6.90 -4.04
C MET A 29 -20.32 -6.01 -2.83
N ARG A 30 -20.42 -4.71 -3.06
CA ARG A 30 -20.54 -3.70 -2.02
C ARG A 30 -21.98 -3.23 -1.99
N ILE A 31 -22.58 -3.26 -0.82
CA ILE A 31 -23.94 -2.81 -0.59
C ILE A 31 -23.90 -1.55 0.28
N GLY A 32 -24.61 -0.50 -0.13
CA GLY A 32 -24.67 0.75 0.64
C GLY A 32 -23.43 1.64 0.49
N ALA A 33 -22.58 1.39 -0.51
CA ALA A 33 -21.44 2.24 -0.80
C ALA A 33 -21.62 2.96 -2.14
N GLU A 34 -21.59 4.28 -2.12
CA GLU A 34 -21.46 5.11 -3.29
C GLU A 34 -20.05 5.67 -3.37
N PHE A 35 -19.56 5.90 -4.59
CA PHE A 35 -18.22 6.42 -4.83
C PHE A 35 -18.30 7.69 -5.67
N ASP A 36 -17.40 8.62 -5.37
CA ASP A 36 -17.19 9.83 -6.14
C ASP A 36 -15.74 9.89 -6.63
N ASP A 37 -15.59 10.33 -7.86
CA ASP A 37 -14.29 10.51 -8.49
C ASP A 37 -13.88 11.97 -8.39
N CYS A 38 -12.81 12.25 -7.64
CA CYS A 38 -12.32 13.59 -7.36
C CYS A 38 -10.94 13.81 -7.97
N ASP A 39 -10.76 14.92 -8.67
CA ASP A 39 -9.46 15.34 -9.15
C ASP A 39 -8.64 15.93 -7.99
N MET A 40 -7.51 15.29 -7.69
CA MET A 40 -6.62 15.65 -6.59
C MET A 40 -5.25 16.06 -7.09
N GLU A 41 -4.71 17.11 -6.48
CA GLU A 41 -3.31 17.48 -6.66
C GLU A 41 -2.42 16.61 -5.77
N ILE A 42 -1.50 15.88 -6.39
CA ILE A 42 -0.59 14.98 -5.71
C ILE A 42 0.82 15.59 -5.74
N ALA A 43 1.34 15.90 -4.57
CA ALA A 43 2.69 16.43 -4.41
C ALA A 43 3.73 15.29 -4.47
N ASP A 44 4.93 15.61 -4.93
CA ASP A 44 6.06 14.69 -4.82
C ASP A 44 6.62 14.70 -3.39
N ALA A 45 6.38 13.62 -2.66
CA ALA A 45 6.81 13.49 -1.28
C ALA A 45 8.34 13.59 -1.09
N ARG A 46 9.12 13.30 -2.13
CA ARG A 46 10.59 13.41 -2.10
C ARG A 46 11.08 14.86 -2.07
N GLN A 47 10.22 15.81 -2.44
CA GLN A 47 10.53 17.24 -2.47
C GLN A 47 10.01 17.99 -1.25
N LEU A 48 9.29 17.34 -0.37
CA LEU A 48 8.77 17.96 0.84
C LEU A 48 9.90 18.31 1.82
N THR A 49 9.78 19.47 2.45
CA THR A 49 10.72 19.94 3.47
C THR A 49 9.95 20.43 4.69
N PRO A 50 10.14 19.82 5.87
CA PRO A 50 10.96 18.63 6.12
C PRO A 50 10.47 17.37 5.42
N ALA A 51 11.37 16.42 5.20
CA ALA A 51 11.00 15.13 4.60
C ALA A 51 9.98 14.40 5.48
N PRO A 52 8.98 13.74 4.89
CA PRO A 52 8.00 12.96 5.65
C PRO A 52 8.66 11.83 6.43
N THR A 53 8.23 11.66 7.67
CA THR A 53 8.59 10.52 8.52
C THR A 53 7.33 9.78 8.96
N LEU A 54 7.47 8.53 9.36
CA LEU A 54 6.34 7.73 9.86
C LEU A 54 5.61 8.44 11.01
N ASP A 55 6.35 9.06 11.92
CA ASP A 55 5.78 9.77 13.06
C ASP A 55 5.03 11.05 12.69
N SER A 56 5.50 11.77 11.67
CA SER A 56 4.93 13.07 11.30
C SER A 56 3.80 12.98 10.27
N TYR A 57 3.89 12.03 9.36
CA TYR A 57 2.96 11.91 8.21
C TYR A 57 2.28 10.55 8.11
N GLY A 58 2.72 9.53 8.85
CA GLY A 58 2.24 8.17 8.72
C GLY A 58 2.83 7.41 7.52
N PHE A 59 3.74 8.02 6.80
CA PHE A 59 4.51 7.40 5.72
C PHE A 59 5.92 7.99 5.65
N GLU A 60 6.81 7.25 5.00
CA GLU A 60 8.19 7.62 4.81
C GLU A 60 8.69 7.06 3.47
N HIS A 61 9.58 7.78 2.80
CA HIS A 61 10.24 7.32 1.58
C HIS A 61 11.69 6.99 1.88
N ARG A 62 12.10 5.75 1.60
CA ARG A 62 13.48 5.29 1.75
C ARG A 62 13.99 4.67 0.47
N HIS A 63 15.28 4.88 0.22
CA HIS A 63 15.96 4.15 -0.84
C HIS A 63 16.34 2.74 -0.37
N HIS A 64 16.06 1.74 -1.20
CA HIS A 64 16.48 0.36 -0.97
C HIS A 64 17.03 -0.24 -2.25
N THR A 65 18.20 -0.82 -2.18
CA THR A 65 18.80 -1.56 -3.30
C THR A 65 18.47 -3.04 -3.13
N THR A 66 17.61 -3.56 -4.01
CA THR A 66 17.22 -4.97 -3.98
C THR A 66 18.24 -5.87 -4.68
N THR A 67 18.37 -7.11 -4.21
CA THR A 67 19.11 -8.18 -4.88
C THR A 67 18.21 -9.05 -5.77
N VAL A 68 16.89 -8.83 -5.74
CA VAL A 68 15.94 -9.49 -6.63
C VAL A 68 16.16 -9.03 -8.05
N SER A 69 16.39 -9.97 -8.96
CA SER A 69 16.67 -9.67 -10.37
C SER A 69 15.42 -9.64 -11.24
N ASP A 70 14.38 -10.36 -10.88
CA ASP A 70 13.12 -10.42 -11.62
C ASP A 70 11.92 -10.55 -10.65
N PHE A 71 11.15 -9.49 -10.52
CA PHE A 71 9.96 -9.47 -9.67
C PHE A 71 8.79 -10.27 -10.22
N TYR A 72 8.81 -10.62 -11.51
CA TYR A 72 7.79 -11.47 -12.11
C TYR A 72 8.05 -12.97 -11.92
N ASP A 73 9.26 -13.34 -11.50
CA ASP A 73 9.64 -14.71 -11.15
C ASP A 73 9.56 -14.96 -9.63
N LEU A 74 8.41 -14.68 -9.04
CA LEU A 74 8.21 -14.88 -7.60
C LEU A 74 8.37 -16.35 -7.18
N ALA A 75 8.06 -17.31 -8.05
CA ALA A 75 8.21 -18.73 -7.74
C ALA A 75 9.63 -19.08 -7.27
N ASN A 76 10.65 -18.43 -7.84
CA ASN A 76 12.06 -18.68 -7.50
C ASN A 76 12.66 -17.62 -6.58
N GLN A 77 12.10 -16.41 -6.53
CA GLN A 77 12.70 -15.27 -5.84
C GLN A 77 11.89 -14.77 -4.63
N GLN A 78 10.72 -15.35 -4.36
CA GLN A 78 9.85 -14.90 -3.27
C GLN A 78 10.56 -14.93 -1.91
N THR A 79 11.25 -16.03 -1.60
CA THR A 79 11.95 -16.17 -0.30
C THR A 79 13.02 -15.11 -0.14
N LEU A 80 13.81 -14.83 -1.18
CA LEU A 80 14.82 -13.79 -1.17
C LEU A 80 14.21 -12.41 -0.95
N TYR A 81 13.14 -12.12 -1.68
CA TYR A 81 12.42 -10.85 -1.58
C TYR A 81 11.80 -10.65 -0.20
N GLU A 82 11.17 -11.66 0.36
CA GLU A 82 10.59 -11.60 1.71
C GLU A 82 11.65 -11.40 2.79
N GLN A 83 12.81 -12.03 2.67
CA GLN A 83 13.92 -11.82 3.59
C GLN A 83 14.45 -10.39 3.53
N GLU A 84 14.61 -9.84 2.33
CA GLU A 84 15.00 -8.44 2.15
C GLU A 84 13.98 -7.47 2.76
N LEU A 85 12.69 -7.65 2.43
CA LEU A 85 11.61 -6.81 2.95
C LEU A 85 11.50 -6.89 4.47
N ARG A 86 11.61 -8.09 5.02
CA ARG A 86 11.57 -8.28 6.46
C ARG A 86 12.69 -7.50 7.15
N SER A 87 13.92 -7.65 6.69
CA SER A 87 15.07 -6.94 7.26
C SER A 87 14.92 -5.43 7.13
N PHE A 88 14.55 -4.95 5.94
CA PHE A 88 14.35 -3.53 5.67
C PHE A 88 13.23 -2.92 6.52
N ALA A 89 12.08 -3.58 6.58
CA ALA A 89 10.93 -3.05 7.29
C ALA A 89 11.09 -3.10 8.81
N LEU A 90 11.70 -4.15 9.36
CA LEU A 90 11.99 -4.22 10.80
C LEU A 90 12.92 -3.09 11.23
N ASP A 91 13.95 -2.82 10.45
CA ASP A 91 14.88 -1.71 10.71
C ASP A 91 14.19 -0.35 10.60
N ALA A 92 13.39 -0.16 9.54
CA ALA A 92 12.69 1.11 9.29
C ALA A 92 11.60 1.42 10.32
N LEU A 93 10.90 0.40 10.82
CA LEU A 93 9.75 0.54 11.71
C LEU A 93 10.08 0.41 13.19
N ASP A 94 11.31 0.02 13.55
CA ASP A 94 11.68 -0.33 14.93
C ASP A 94 10.69 -1.35 15.53
N ALA A 95 10.31 -2.34 14.73
CA ALA A 95 9.34 -3.37 15.09
C ALA A 95 10.06 -4.67 15.51
N ASP A 96 9.43 -5.42 16.41
CA ASP A 96 9.97 -6.71 16.87
C ASP A 96 9.71 -7.84 15.89
N ASP A 97 8.61 -7.76 15.12
CA ASP A 97 8.24 -8.77 14.14
C ASP A 97 7.46 -8.19 12.96
N LEU A 98 7.45 -8.91 11.85
CA LEU A 98 6.79 -8.55 10.61
C LEU A 98 6.18 -9.78 9.96
N ILE A 99 4.94 -9.65 9.51
CA ILE A 99 4.25 -10.70 8.75
C ILE A 99 3.94 -10.17 7.34
N ILE A 100 4.43 -10.85 6.32
CA ILE A 100 4.08 -10.58 4.93
C ILE A 100 2.95 -11.54 4.58
N PHE A 101 1.78 -11.00 4.29
CA PHE A 101 0.58 -11.81 4.05
C PHE A 101 0.10 -11.83 2.60
N ASP A 102 0.59 -10.92 1.77
CA ASP A 102 0.21 -10.85 0.35
C ASP A 102 1.26 -10.12 -0.49
N HIS A 103 1.26 -10.41 -1.78
CA HIS A 103 2.06 -9.74 -2.81
C HIS A 103 1.15 -9.29 -3.95
N THR A 104 1.34 -8.06 -4.41
CA THR A 104 0.65 -7.51 -5.58
C THR A 104 1.68 -7.11 -6.64
N LEU A 105 1.47 -7.57 -7.87
CA LEU A 105 2.28 -7.24 -9.05
C LEU A 105 1.48 -6.40 -10.04
#